data_0570ff46bf2eed30e98fa8f5a1817362
#
_entry.id   0570ff46bf2eed30e98fa8f5a1817362
#
_cell.length_a   1.000
_cell.length_b   1.000
_cell.length_c   1.000
_cell.angle_alpha   90.00
_cell.angle_beta   90.00
_cell.angle_gamma   90.00
#
_symmetry.space_group_name_H-M   'P 1'
#
loop_
_entity.id
_entity.type
_entity.pdbx_description
1 polymer ?
#
loop_
_entity_poly.entity_id
_entity_poly.type
_entity_poly.pdbx_seq_one_letter_code
_entity_poly.pdbx_strand_id
1 'polypeptide(L)'
;VGPGMRHHERLVYIPARLSLVPKLIRDHYTPDVVLLHTSSQRFDTVSLGTEVNILPAAIEAVRERGGLVIAQANTQMPYTYGDAQVYHDDIDFLVEVDEPLDVHEPIAPSLVSQAVGEVIAARVDDGSTMQLGIGEVPNAVVSRLADRKGLRIWTEMFSDGVLDLYKNDALDPDRPLTASFLFGSRE
;
A
#
# COMPACT_ATOMS: atom_id res chain seq x y z
N VAL A 1 4.25 2.15 -14.08
CA VAL A 1 3.61 2.08 -15.41
C VAL A 1 3.42 0.62 -15.78
N GLY A 2 2.19 0.23 -16.09
CA GLY A 2 1.84 -1.13 -16.50
C GLY A 2 2.67 -1.61 -17.71
N PRO A 3 2.95 -2.92 -17.83
CA PRO A 3 3.86 -3.45 -18.85
C PRO A 3 3.50 -3.03 -20.27
N GLY A 4 2.21 -3.01 -20.62
CA GLY A 4 1.75 -2.63 -21.96
C GLY A 4 1.95 -1.15 -22.32
N MET A 5 2.18 -0.29 -21.33
CA MET A 5 2.34 1.15 -21.54
C MET A 5 3.78 1.63 -21.50
N ARG A 6 4.73 0.81 -21.07
CA ARG A 6 6.13 1.24 -20.84
C ARG A 6 6.84 1.79 -22.06
N HIS A 7 6.44 1.36 -23.25
CA HIS A 7 7.05 1.76 -24.53
C HIS A 7 6.07 2.50 -25.45
N HIS A 8 4.94 2.96 -24.90
CA HIS A 8 3.94 3.67 -25.69
C HIS A 8 4.45 5.07 -26.05
N GLU A 9 4.34 5.45 -27.33
CA GLU A 9 4.86 6.72 -27.86
C GLU A 9 4.30 7.99 -27.19
N ARG A 10 3.09 7.90 -26.61
CA ARG A 10 2.42 8.99 -25.90
C ARG A 10 2.66 8.97 -24.39
N LEU A 11 3.49 8.05 -23.90
CA LEU A 11 3.82 8.02 -22.48
C LEU A 11 4.75 9.17 -22.14
N VAL A 12 4.33 10.03 -21.23
CA VAL A 12 5.20 11.03 -20.59
C VAL A 12 5.51 10.53 -19.18
N TYR A 13 6.74 10.15 -18.94
CA TYR A 13 7.19 9.76 -17.63
C TYR A 13 7.75 10.97 -16.87
N ILE A 14 7.18 11.23 -15.68
CA ILE A 14 7.60 12.33 -14.82
C ILE A 14 8.32 11.72 -13.61
N PRO A 15 9.66 11.77 -13.56
CA PRO A 15 10.41 11.27 -12.43
C PRO A 15 10.24 12.22 -11.24
N ALA A 16 9.59 11.74 -10.19
CA ALA A 16 9.38 12.50 -8.97
C ALA A 16 9.50 11.59 -7.75
N ARG A 17 9.92 12.16 -6.62
CA ARG A 17 9.77 11.47 -5.33
C ARG A 17 8.29 11.34 -5.02
N LEU A 18 7.87 10.21 -4.46
CA LEU A 18 6.46 9.98 -4.12
C LEU A 18 5.90 11.09 -3.23
N SER A 19 6.68 11.57 -2.28
CA SER A 19 6.31 12.71 -1.39
C SER A 19 6.06 14.05 -2.11
N LEU A 20 6.52 14.21 -3.36
CA LEU A 20 6.27 15.41 -4.17
C LEU A 20 5.04 15.28 -5.07
N VAL A 21 4.52 14.07 -5.26
CA VAL A 21 3.36 13.84 -6.15
C VAL A 21 2.11 14.61 -5.68
N PRO A 22 1.77 14.67 -4.38
CA PRO A 22 0.68 15.52 -3.90
C PRO A 22 0.81 16.99 -4.32
N LYS A 23 2.03 17.54 -4.26
CA LYS A 23 2.30 18.90 -4.73
C LYS A 23 2.14 19.04 -6.25
N LEU A 24 2.61 18.06 -7.02
CA LEU A 24 2.43 18.05 -8.47
C LEU A 24 0.94 17.99 -8.86
N ILE A 25 0.14 17.20 -8.15
CA ILE A 25 -1.30 17.11 -8.36
C ILE A 25 -1.97 18.45 -8.08
N ARG A 26 -1.66 19.10 -6.96
CA ARG A 26 -2.28 20.38 -6.60
C ARG A 26 -1.86 21.54 -7.50
N ASP A 27 -0.57 21.62 -7.83
CA ASP A 27 0.00 22.84 -8.42
C ASP A 27 0.14 22.77 -9.95
N HIS A 28 0.25 21.56 -10.55
CA HIS A 28 0.63 21.41 -11.95
C HIS A 28 -0.29 20.49 -12.78
N TYR A 29 -0.68 19.36 -12.21
CA TYR A 29 -1.45 18.33 -12.93
C TYR A 29 -2.80 18.11 -12.27
N THR A 30 -3.45 19.19 -11.88
CA THR A 30 -4.75 19.16 -11.21
C THR A 30 -5.77 18.39 -12.04
N PRO A 31 -6.25 17.23 -11.57
CA PRO A 31 -7.26 16.48 -12.30
C PRO A 31 -8.63 17.11 -12.17
N ASP A 32 -9.46 16.95 -13.21
CA ASP A 32 -10.89 17.29 -13.16
C ASP A 32 -11.72 16.09 -12.67
N VAL A 33 -11.18 14.88 -12.78
CA VAL A 33 -11.82 13.63 -12.36
C VAL A 33 -10.82 12.73 -11.70
N VAL A 34 -11.19 12.15 -10.57
CA VAL A 34 -10.44 11.06 -9.92
C VAL A 34 -11.24 9.78 -10.00
N LEU A 35 -10.57 8.71 -10.44
CA LEU A 35 -11.11 7.36 -10.43
C LEU A 35 -10.50 6.60 -9.26
N LEU A 36 -11.33 6.08 -8.37
CA LEU A 36 -10.91 5.32 -7.20
C LEU A 36 -11.26 3.85 -7.36
N HIS A 37 -10.40 2.97 -6.84
CA HIS A 37 -10.72 1.58 -6.59
C HIS A 37 -10.80 1.38 -5.07
N THR A 38 -11.97 1.07 -4.56
CA THR A 38 -12.25 1.07 -3.13
C THR A 38 -12.83 -0.25 -2.66
N SER A 39 -12.85 -0.44 -1.34
CA SER A 39 -13.64 -1.49 -0.71
C SER A 39 -15.15 -1.25 -0.89
N SER A 40 -15.96 -2.27 -0.56
CA SER A 40 -17.37 -2.04 -0.30
C SER A 40 -17.56 -1.03 0.84
N GLN A 41 -18.70 -0.36 0.81
CA GLN A 41 -19.07 0.63 1.83
C GLN A 41 -19.22 -0.03 3.21
N ARG A 42 -18.70 0.64 4.24
CA ARG A 42 -18.96 0.36 5.64
C ARG A 42 -19.41 1.66 6.33
N PHE A 43 -20.60 1.65 6.90
CA PHE A 43 -21.24 2.85 7.47
C PHE A 43 -21.30 3.96 6.42
N ASP A 44 -20.67 5.08 6.67
CA ASP A 44 -20.61 6.27 5.82
C ASP A 44 -19.33 6.42 5.02
N THR A 45 -18.46 5.40 5.02
CA THR A 45 -17.17 5.42 4.33
C THR A 45 -16.94 4.21 3.42
N VAL A 46 -16.07 4.38 2.44
CA VAL A 46 -15.34 3.31 1.75
C VAL A 46 -13.87 3.39 2.13
N SER A 47 -13.09 2.37 1.79
CA SER A 47 -11.64 2.40 1.99
C SER A 47 -10.90 2.34 0.66
N LEU A 48 -9.83 3.10 0.52
CA LEU A 48 -8.87 3.01 -0.60
C LEU A 48 -8.14 1.66 -0.62
N GLY A 49 -8.29 0.87 0.45
CA GLY A 49 -7.83 -0.52 0.48
C GLY A 49 -6.31 -0.65 0.44
N THR A 50 -5.80 -1.19 -0.66
CA THR A 50 -4.39 -1.59 -0.78
C THR A 50 -3.46 -0.46 -1.20
N GLU A 51 -3.97 0.70 -1.66
CA GLU A 51 -3.12 1.80 -2.14
C GLU A 51 -3.67 3.16 -1.72
N VAL A 52 -2.94 3.84 -0.85
CA VAL A 52 -3.37 5.12 -0.25
C VAL A 52 -2.50 6.30 -0.69
N ASN A 53 -1.24 6.07 -0.94
CA ASN A 53 -0.13 7.03 -1.14
C ASN A 53 -0.51 8.44 -1.64
N ILE A 54 -1.10 8.54 -2.84
CA ILE A 54 -1.35 9.82 -3.51
C ILE A 54 -2.84 10.15 -3.65
N LEU A 55 -3.70 9.17 -3.43
CA LEU A 55 -5.13 9.29 -3.68
C LEU A 55 -5.83 10.31 -2.78
N PRO A 56 -5.53 10.43 -1.48
CA PRO A 56 -6.12 11.48 -0.65
C PRO A 56 -5.87 12.88 -1.21
N ALA A 57 -4.65 13.17 -1.64
CA ALA A 57 -4.31 14.47 -2.24
C ALA A 57 -5.01 14.71 -3.58
N ALA A 58 -5.26 13.65 -4.35
CA ALA A 58 -6.00 13.75 -5.61
C ALA A 58 -7.48 14.04 -5.37
N ILE A 59 -8.10 13.38 -4.38
CA ILE A 59 -9.49 13.62 -3.98
C ILE A 59 -9.65 15.08 -3.52
N GLU A 60 -8.78 15.53 -2.62
CA GLU A 60 -8.76 16.90 -2.10
C GLU A 60 -8.67 17.94 -3.23
N ALA A 61 -7.69 17.76 -4.14
CA ALA A 61 -7.48 18.68 -5.25
C ALA A 61 -8.68 18.73 -6.23
N VAL A 62 -9.33 17.60 -6.49
CA VAL A 62 -10.55 17.55 -7.33
C VAL A 62 -11.71 18.22 -6.63
N ARG A 63 -11.92 17.98 -5.33
CA ARG A 63 -13.00 18.59 -4.56
C ARG A 63 -12.88 20.10 -4.46
N GLU A 64 -11.69 20.63 -4.21
CA GLU A 64 -11.44 22.08 -4.19
C GLU A 64 -11.81 22.79 -5.50
N ARG A 65 -11.79 22.07 -6.62
CA ARG A 65 -12.11 22.61 -7.95
C ARG A 65 -13.53 22.32 -8.44
N GLY A 66 -14.32 21.58 -7.65
CA GLY A 66 -15.64 21.14 -8.04
C GLY A 66 -15.64 20.07 -9.15
N GLY A 67 -14.55 19.29 -9.25
CA GLY A 67 -14.44 18.15 -10.14
C GLY A 67 -15.15 16.91 -9.60
N LEU A 68 -15.01 15.78 -10.30
CA LEU A 68 -15.73 14.54 -10.02
C LEU A 68 -14.85 13.48 -9.34
N VAL A 69 -15.40 12.81 -8.34
CA VAL A 69 -14.83 11.61 -7.73
C VAL A 69 -15.71 10.41 -8.05
N ILE A 70 -15.16 9.44 -8.76
CA ILE A 70 -15.86 8.23 -9.19
C ILE A 70 -15.18 7.02 -8.56
N ALA A 71 -15.92 6.21 -7.81
CA ALA A 71 -15.39 5.04 -7.12
C ALA A 71 -15.92 3.74 -7.74
N GLN A 72 -15.02 2.80 -7.98
CA GLN A 72 -15.32 1.40 -8.21
C GLN A 72 -15.23 0.68 -6.86
N ALA A 73 -16.36 0.38 -6.25
CA ALA A 73 -16.44 -0.34 -4.98
C ALA A 73 -16.37 -1.85 -5.23
N ASN A 74 -15.26 -2.46 -4.86
CA ASN A 74 -14.99 -3.86 -5.12
C ASN A 74 -15.11 -4.69 -3.85
N THR A 75 -15.93 -5.75 -3.86
CA THR A 75 -16.10 -6.65 -2.71
C THR A 75 -14.81 -7.39 -2.34
N GLN A 76 -13.86 -7.53 -3.28
CA GLN A 76 -12.56 -8.16 -3.06
C GLN A 76 -11.53 -7.21 -2.42
N MET A 77 -11.77 -5.89 -2.44
CA MET A 77 -10.86 -4.91 -1.85
C MET A 77 -10.95 -4.93 -0.32
N PRO A 78 -9.85 -5.14 0.40
CA PRO A 78 -9.86 -5.11 1.85
C PRO A 78 -10.20 -3.70 2.37
N TYR A 79 -10.93 -3.64 3.48
CA TYR A 79 -11.17 -2.39 4.17
C TYR A 79 -10.01 -2.09 5.13
N THR A 80 -9.24 -1.06 4.84
CA THR A 80 -8.18 -0.52 5.68
C THR A 80 -8.62 0.80 6.32
N TYR A 81 -7.96 1.20 7.41
CA TYR A 81 -8.37 2.31 8.26
C TYR A 81 -7.42 3.50 8.15
N GLY A 82 -7.73 4.59 8.83
CA GLY A 82 -6.95 5.82 8.83
C GLY A 82 -7.15 6.62 7.53
N ASP A 83 -6.08 7.10 6.93
CA ASP A 83 -6.13 7.95 5.72
C ASP A 83 -6.68 7.22 4.48
N ALA A 84 -6.90 5.91 4.58
CA ALA A 84 -7.57 5.13 3.55
C ALA A 84 -9.09 5.38 3.51
N GLN A 85 -9.69 5.89 4.58
CA GLN A 85 -11.14 6.06 4.69
C GLN A 85 -11.58 7.32 3.94
N VAL A 86 -12.50 7.13 3.00
CA VAL A 86 -13.13 8.20 2.21
C VAL A 86 -14.62 8.22 2.53
N TYR A 87 -15.15 9.39 2.89
CA TYR A 87 -16.57 9.54 3.16
C TYR A 87 -17.39 9.39 1.88
N HIS A 88 -18.56 8.79 2.00
CA HIS A 88 -19.48 8.61 0.88
C HIS A 88 -19.86 9.95 0.23
N ASP A 89 -19.97 11.01 1.03
CA ASP A 89 -20.30 12.35 0.56
C ASP A 89 -19.21 12.99 -0.31
N ASP A 90 -17.99 12.44 -0.28
CA ASP A 90 -16.89 12.83 -1.16
C ASP A 90 -16.88 12.08 -2.50
N ILE A 91 -17.86 11.22 -2.75
CA ILE A 91 -17.97 10.39 -3.96
C ILE A 91 -19.23 10.78 -4.73
N ASP A 92 -19.07 11.19 -6.00
CA ASP A 92 -20.20 11.57 -6.84
C ASP A 92 -20.87 10.35 -7.48
N PHE A 93 -20.07 9.34 -7.86
CA PHE A 93 -20.57 8.12 -8.49
C PHE A 93 -19.85 6.90 -7.90
N LEU A 94 -20.64 5.90 -7.52
CA LEU A 94 -20.13 4.64 -7.00
C LEU A 94 -20.65 3.50 -7.85
N VAL A 95 -19.74 2.66 -8.37
CA VAL A 95 -20.04 1.47 -9.17
C VAL A 95 -19.59 0.25 -8.41
N GLU A 96 -20.53 -0.65 -8.09
CA GLU A 96 -20.22 -1.90 -7.38
C GLU A 96 -19.73 -2.97 -8.35
N VAL A 97 -18.65 -3.64 -7.98
CA VAL A 97 -18.07 -4.76 -8.72
C VAL A 97 -17.61 -5.88 -7.79
N ASP A 98 -17.38 -7.05 -8.35
CA ASP A 98 -16.77 -8.21 -7.69
C ASP A 98 -15.66 -8.76 -8.59
N GLU A 99 -14.52 -8.08 -8.59
CA GLU A 99 -13.39 -8.39 -9.45
C GLU A 99 -12.18 -8.82 -8.62
N PRO A 100 -11.43 -9.87 -9.04
CA PRO A 100 -10.22 -10.27 -8.33
C PRO A 100 -9.16 -9.17 -8.38
N LEU A 101 -8.46 -8.99 -7.26
CA LEU A 101 -7.30 -8.12 -7.19
C LEU A 101 -6.08 -8.83 -7.80
N ASP A 102 -5.17 -8.04 -8.37
CA ASP A 102 -3.86 -8.55 -8.75
C ASP A 102 -3.11 -9.05 -7.52
N VAL A 103 -2.53 -10.22 -7.62
CA VAL A 103 -1.75 -10.85 -6.55
C VAL A 103 -0.31 -11.09 -7.00
N HIS A 104 0.61 -11.02 -6.06
CA HIS A 104 2.02 -11.28 -6.28
C HIS A 104 2.51 -12.33 -5.28
N GLU A 105 2.77 -13.53 -5.77
CA GLU A 105 3.29 -14.59 -4.94
C GLU A 105 4.74 -14.29 -4.52
N PRO A 106 5.11 -14.51 -3.26
CA PRO A 106 6.46 -14.28 -2.79
C PRO A 106 7.45 -15.22 -3.48
N ILE A 107 8.56 -14.65 -3.94
CA ILE A 107 9.65 -15.41 -4.54
C ILE A 107 10.62 -15.86 -3.43
N ALA A 108 10.99 -17.14 -3.44
CA ALA A 108 11.96 -17.66 -2.51
C ALA A 108 13.31 -16.93 -2.66
N PRO A 109 13.91 -16.42 -1.57
CA PRO A 109 15.16 -15.68 -1.64
C PRO A 109 16.34 -16.58 -2.03
N SER A 110 17.24 -16.03 -2.86
CA SER A 110 18.50 -16.67 -3.22
C SER A 110 19.41 -16.91 -2.01
N LEU A 111 20.41 -17.78 -2.14
CA LEU A 111 21.39 -18.01 -1.07
C LEU A 111 22.14 -16.75 -0.65
N VAL A 112 22.40 -15.84 -1.62
CA VAL A 112 23.03 -14.54 -1.33
C VAL A 112 22.11 -13.66 -0.51
N SER A 113 20.84 -13.55 -0.91
CA SER A 113 19.84 -12.77 -0.19
C SER A 113 19.59 -13.32 1.22
N GLN A 114 19.63 -14.63 1.40
CA GLN A 114 19.52 -15.27 2.71
C GLN A 114 20.72 -14.92 3.61
N ALA A 115 21.95 -14.96 3.10
CA ALA A 115 23.15 -14.59 3.86
C ALA A 115 23.12 -13.10 4.26
N VAL A 116 22.70 -12.21 3.36
CA VAL A 116 22.50 -10.79 3.67
C VAL A 116 21.41 -10.61 4.72
N GLY A 117 20.29 -11.34 4.57
CA GLY A 117 19.18 -11.33 5.52
C GLY A 117 19.60 -11.70 6.94
N GLU A 118 20.44 -12.72 7.08
CA GLU A 118 21.00 -13.18 8.36
C GLU A 118 21.84 -12.10 9.06
N VAL A 119 22.73 -11.45 8.31
CA VAL A 119 23.59 -10.37 8.83
C VAL A 119 22.77 -9.16 9.28
N ILE A 120 21.71 -8.81 8.56
CA ILE A 120 20.83 -7.67 8.90
C ILE A 120 19.94 -8.03 10.08
N ALA A 121 19.30 -9.19 10.06
CA ALA A 121 18.40 -9.65 11.12
C ALA A 121 19.10 -9.74 12.50
N ALA A 122 20.39 -10.07 12.51
CA ALA A 122 21.20 -10.08 13.73
C ALA A 122 21.35 -8.69 14.40
N ARG A 123 20.97 -7.60 13.72
CA ARG A 123 21.01 -6.21 14.20
C ARG A 123 19.65 -5.64 14.59
N VAL A 124 18.62 -6.44 14.40
CA VAL A 124 17.25 -6.04 14.77
C VAL A 124 16.98 -6.56 16.18
N ASP A 125 16.80 -5.67 17.12
CA ASP A 125 16.49 -6.00 18.52
C ASP A 125 14.96 -6.15 18.71
N ASP A 126 14.57 -6.80 19.80
CA ASP A 126 13.19 -6.83 20.26
C ASP A 126 12.64 -5.39 20.45
N GLY A 127 11.38 -5.18 20.16
CA GLY A 127 10.75 -3.85 20.25
C GLY A 127 11.15 -2.87 19.16
N SER A 128 11.94 -3.28 18.16
CA SER A 128 12.33 -2.43 17.04
C SER A 128 11.12 -2.01 16.21
N THR A 129 11.15 -0.78 15.68
CA THR A 129 10.21 -0.32 14.63
C THR A 129 10.88 -0.45 13.27
N MET A 130 10.22 -1.12 12.34
CA MET A 130 10.78 -1.41 11.04
C MET A 130 10.04 -0.68 9.92
N GLN A 131 10.82 -0.17 8.96
CA GLN A 131 10.38 0.20 7.63
C GLN A 131 10.93 -0.86 6.67
N LEU A 132 10.06 -1.44 5.85
CA LEU A 132 10.38 -2.57 4.99
C LEU A 132 10.32 -2.14 3.52
N GLY A 133 11.25 -2.67 2.72
CA GLY A 133 11.13 -2.66 1.27
C GLY A 133 10.51 -3.95 0.76
N ILE A 134 10.38 -4.07 -0.54
CA ILE A 134 9.96 -5.30 -1.22
C ILE A 134 11.16 -5.97 -1.92
N GLY A 135 11.04 -7.27 -2.19
CA GLY A 135 12.03 -8.05 -2.91
C GLY A 135 12.77 -9.06 -2.03
N GLU A 136 13.73 -9.75 -2.64
CA GLU A 136 14.41 -10.90 -2.01
C GLU A 136 15.10 -10.57 -0.69
N VAL A 137 15.82 -9.47 -0.60
CA VAL A 137 16.60 -9.11 0.60
C VAL A 137 15.70 -8.75 1.76
N PRO A 138 14.71 -7.83 1.65
CA PRO A 138 13.74 -7.58 2.71
C PRO A 138 13.00 -8.84 3.17
N ASN A 139 12.55 -9.68 2.25
CA ASN A 139 11.88 -10.94 2.58
C ASN A 139 12.80 -11.89 3.35
N ALA A 140 14.09 -11.98 2.95
CA ALA A 140 15.08 -12.79 3.66
C ALA A 140 15.36 -12.26 5.07
N VAL A 141 15.35 -10.93 5.28
CA VAL A 141 15.50 -10.35 6.63
C VAL A 141 14.30 -10.72 7.49
N VAL A 142 13.09 -10.44 7.01
CA VAL A 142 11.86 -10.63 7.78
C VAL A 142 11.68 -12.10 8.18
N SER A 143 11.99 -13.05 7.28
CA SER A 143 11.92 -14.50 7.60
C SER A 143 12.84 -14.96 8.74
N ARG A 144 13.86 -14.16 9.10
CA ARG A 144 14.78 -14.44 10.21
C ARG A 144 14.40 -13.74 11.52
N LEU A 145 13.29 -13.04 11.55
CA LEU A 145 12.83 -12.25 12.70
C LEU A 145 11.68 -12.91 13.47
N ALA A 146 11.27 -14.12 13.09
CA ALA A 146 10.14 -14.83 13.69
C ALA A 146 10.30 -15.06 15.22
N ASP A 147 11.54 -15.13 15.71
CA ASP A 147 11.87 -15.32 17.14
C ASP A 147 11.94 -13.99 17.93
N ARG A 148 11.83 -12.84 17.26
CA ARG A 148 11.81 -11.54 17.89
C ARG A 148 10.46 -11.27 18.56
N LYS A 149 10.44 -10.31 19.49
CA LYS A 149 9.22 -9.91 20.21
C LYS A 149 9.03 -8.41 20.19
N GLY A 150 7.76 -8.01 20.13
CA GLY A 150 7.36 -6.61 20.22
C GLY A 150 7.77 -5.76 19.00
N LEU A 151 7.99 -6.37 17.84
CA LEU A 151 8.33 -5.66 16.61
C LEU A 151 7.15 -4.78 16.16
N ARG A 152 7.46 -3.62 15.62
CA ARG A 152 6.47 -2.66 15.11
C ARG A 152 6.73 -2.41 13.64
N ILE A 153 5.66 -2.22 12.87
CA ILE A 153 5.73 -1.97 11.44
C ILE A 153 5.19 -0.56 11.15
N TRP A 154 6.05 0.27 10.58
CA TRP A 154 5.70 1.57 10.02
C TRP A 154 6.42 1.69 8.68
N THR A 155 5.73 1.44 7.58
CA THR A 155 6.36 1.22 6.29
C THR A 155 5.55 1.83 5.15
N GLU A 156 6.18 2.10 4.02
CA GLU A 156 5.47 2.39 2.79
C GLU A 156 4.79 1.11 2.25
N MET A 157 5.58 0.06 2.07
CA MET A 157 5.12 -1.21 1.49
C MET A 157 4.94 -2.26 2.57
N PHE A 158 3.78 -2.86 2.62
CA PHE A 158 3.50 -4.05 3.42
C PHE A 158 3.59 -5.29 2.51
N SER A 159 4.20 -6.36 2.98
CA SER A 159 4.34 -7.62 2.26
C SER A 159 4.06 -8.83 3.13
N ASP A 160 3.88 -10.00 2.50
CA ASP A 160 3.54 -11.27 3.17
C ASP A 160 4.48 -11.64 4.33
N GLY A 161 5.75 -11.24 4.29
CA GLY A 161 6.67 -11.49 5.39
C GLY A 161 6.18 -10.93 6.73
N VAL A 162 5.37 -9.89 6.75
CA VAL A 162 4.78 -9.35 7.98
C VAL A 162 3.69 -10.28 8.53
N LEU A 163 2.99 -11.01 7.67
CA LEU A 163 2.01 -12.02 8.09
C LEU A 163 2.71 -13.16 8.84
N ASP A 164 3.91 -13.55 8.42
CA ASP A 164 4.70 -14.55 9.11
C ASP A 164 5.12 -14.07 10.51
N LEU A 165 5.50 -12.79 10.66
CA LEU A 165 5.78 -12.20 11.96
C LEU A 165 4.54 -12.19 12.86
N TYR A 166 3.38 -11.87 12.29
CA TYR A 166 2.11 -11.92 13.01
C TYR A 166 1.76 -13.33 13.49
N LYS A 167 1.86 -14.33 12.59
CA LYS A 167 1.58 -15.75 12.90
C LYS A 167 2.51 -16.33 14.00
N ASN A 168 3.71 -15.76 14.15
CA ASN A 168 4.70 -16.16 15.16
C ASN A 168 4.70 -15.30 16.44
N ASP A 169 3.68 -14.45 16.63
CA ASP A 169 3.58 -13.53 17.77
C ASP A 169 4.85 -12.67 17.97
N ALA A 170 5.48 -12.29 16.87
CA ALA A 170 6.67 -11.43 16.88
C ALA A 170 6.32 -9.93 16.94
N LEU A 171 5.10 -9.56 16.55
CA LEU A 171 4.64 -8.18 16.51
C LEU A 171 4.16 -7.69 17.89
N ASP A 172 4.22 -6.38 18.10
CA ASP A 172 3.65 -5.69 19.26
C ASP A 172 2.12 -5.66 19.13
N PRO A 173 1.36 -6.37 19.97
CA PRO A 173 -0.10 -6.46 19.83
C PRO A 173 -0.81 -5.14 20.17
N ASP A 174 -0.15 -4.21 20.87
CA ASP A 174 -0.72 -2.93 21.31
C ASP A 174 -0.46 -1.81 20.29
N ARG A 175 0.18 -2.12 19.15
CA ARG A 175 0.53 -1.14 18.12
C ARG A 175 -0.07 -1.51 16.77
N PRO A 176 -0.64 -0.53 16.05
CA PRO A 176 -1.15 -0.76 14.70
C PRO A 176 -0.01 -1.07 13.73
N LEU A 177 -0.30 -1.91 12.76
CA LEU A 177 0.51 -2.03 11.55
C LEU A 177 0.16 -0.85 10.64
N THR A 178 1.16 -0.04 10.30
CA THR A 178 0.97 1.14 9.48
C THR A 178 1.69 0.98 8.16
N ALA A 179 0.94 1.04 7.07
CA ALA A 179 1.47 1.01 5.70
C ALA A 179 0.63 1.90 4.79
N SER A 180 1.22 2.40 3.72
CA SER A 180 0.49 3.16 2.70
C SER A 180 0.21 2.35 1.43
N PHE A 181 0.79 1.15 1.33
CA PHE A 181 0.61 0.25 0.20
C PHE A 181 0.70 -1.22 0.65
N LEU A 182 -0.23 -2.05 0.22
CA LEU A 182 -0.23 -3.50 0.44
C LEU A 182 0.15 -4.21 -0.85
N PHE A 183 1.12 -5.12 -0.76
CA PHE A 183 1.64 -5.87 -1.89
C PHE A 183 1.96 -7.30 -1.47
N GLY A 184 1.36 -8.29 -2.10
CA GLY A 184 1.60 -9.67 -1.73
C GLY A 184 0.64 -10.67 -2.34
N SER A 185 0.50 -11.80 -1.68
CA SER A 185 -0.40 -12.88 -2.03
C SER A 185 -1.87 -12.52 -1.72
N ARG A 186 -2.72 -13.50 -1.91
CA ARG A 186 -4.15 -13.38 -1.59
C ARG A 186 -4.44 -13.50 -0.08
N GLU A 187 -3.49 -13.93 0.71
CA GLU A 187 -3.61 -14.11 2.15
C GLU A 187 -3.59 -12.76 2.89
#